data_f872629baca8bfd96c447e28cb699be7
#
_entry.id   f872629baca8bfd96c447e28cb699be7
#
_cell.length_a   1.000
_cell.length_b   1.000
_cell.length_c   1.000
_cell.angle_alpha   90.00
_cell.angle_beta   90.00
_cell.angle_gamma   90.00
#
_symmetry.space_group_name_H-M   'P 1'
#
loop_
_entity.id
_entity.type
_entity.pdbx_description
1 polymer ?
#
loop_
_entity_poly.entity_id
_entity_poly.type
_entity_poly.pdbx_seq_one_letter_code
_entity_poly.pdbx_strand_id
1 'polypeptide(L)'
;MLSGTSVTGSTVKMGEYSAEQIRNGATPVPFDISLQNCVRVTNIETKLVSTKVGTENGQLLGNTLTGNDAAKGVGVLIEGLATSKNPLMTLKPNDSNSVYKDYDPRGKDDTTGGVYPDQDTGITYPLHFQATLKQDGTIPIEAGEFKATSTFQVTYP
;
A
#
# COMPACT_ATOMS: atom_id res chain seq x y z
N MET A 1 22.21 -5.42 -3.32
CA MET A 1 21.00 -5.12 -2.58
C MET A 1 20.30 -3.92 -3.20
N LEU A 2 19.03 -4.05 -3.50
CA LEU A 2 18.28 -2.94 -4.06
C LEU A 2 17.72 -2.10 -2.93
N SER A 3 17.97 -0.80 -2.95
CA SER A 3 17.37 0.16 -2.03
C SER A 3 16.44 1.07 -2.81
N GLY A 4 15.26 1.34 -2.26
CA GLY A 4 14.34 2.32 -2.84
C GLY A 4 13.70 1.87 -4.14
N THR A 5 13.02 0.73 -4.13
CA THR A 5 12.25 0.28 -5.30
C THR A 5 10.87 0.92 -5.23
N SER A 6 10.48 1.64 -6.28
CA SER A 6 9.10 2.08 -6.45
C SER A 6 8.41 1.16 -7.44
N VAL A 7 7.17 0.79 -7.13
CA VAL A 7 6.32 0.01 -8.03
C VAL A 7 5.37 0.96 -8.72
N THR A 8 5.49 1.06 -10.04
CA THR A 8 4.63 1.90 -10.87
C THR A 8 3.92 1.04 -11.90
N GLY A 9 2.75 1.46 -12.33
CA GLY A 9 2.02 0.82 -13.42
C GLY A 9 1.10 -0.33 -13.02
N SER A 10 1.02 -0.68 -11.75
CA SER A 10 0.03 -1.65 -11.28
C SER A 10 -1.30 -0.95 -11.01
N THR A 11 -2.40 -1.56 -11.45
CA THR A 11 -3.74 -1.03 -11.25
C THR A 11 -4.55 -1.96 -10.35
N VAL A 12 -5.15 -1.38 -9.32
CA VAL A 12 -6.09 -2.08 -8.44
C VAL A 12 -7.50 -1.58 -8.78
N LYS A 13 -8.36 -2.46 -9.23
CA LYS A 13 -9.75 -2.11 -9.55
C LYS A 13 -10.58 -2.21 -8.28
N MET A 14 -11.18 -1.07 -7.88
CA MET A 14 -11.95 -0.99 -6.64
C MET A 14 -13.41 -1.43 -6.81
N GLY A 15 -13.93 -1.48 -8.03
CA GLY A 15 -15.33 -1.80 -8.29
C GLY A 15 -16.23 -0.57 -8.25
N GLU A 16 -17.54 -0.82 -8.27
CA GLU A 16 -18.56 0.23 -8.25
C GLU A 16 -19.36 0.17 -6.96
N TYR A 17 -19.55 1.34 -6.34
CA TYR A 17 -20.24 1.47 -5.07
C TYR A 17 -21.15 2.68 -5.07
N SER A 18 -22.31 2.57 -4.42
CA SER A 18 -23.14 3.72 -4.11
C SER A 18 -22.56 4.51 -2.94
N ALA A 19 -22.98 5.78 -2.80
CA ALA A 19 -22.55 6.59 -1.66
C ALA A 19 -22.89 5.92 -0.33
N GLU A 20 -24.05 5.30 -0.24
CA GLU A 20 -24.48 4.60 0.99
C GLU A 20 -23.59 3.40 1.29
N GLN A 21 -23.20 2.62 0.27
CA GLN A 21 -22.30 1.48 0.44
C GLN A 21 -20.93 1.93 0.94
N ILE A 22 -20.44 3.06 0.47
CA ILE A 22 -19.17 3.61 0.92
C ILE A 22 -19.26 4.08 2.37
N ARG A 23 -20.34 4.79 2.73
CA ARG A 23 -20.57 5.24 4.12
C ARG A 23 -20.69 4.08 5.09
N ASN A 24 -21.32 2.98 4.68
CA ASN A 24 -21.54 1.80 5.52
C ASN A 24 -20.35 0.82 5.52
N GLY A 25 -19.31 1.10 4.77
CA GLY A 25 -18.10 0.29 4.70
C GLY A 25 -18.03 -0.54 3.41
N ALA A 26 -17.30 -0.03 2.43
CA ALA A 26 -16.99 -0.76 1.21
C ALA A 26 -16.11 -1.97 1.53
N THR A 27 -16.19 -3.00 0.69
CA THR A 27 -15.35 -4.19 0.84
C THR A 27 -13.89 -3.87 0.52
N PRO A 28 -12.95 -4.23 1.39
CA PRO A 28 -11.53 -4.08 1.07
C PRO A 28 -11.13 -4.93 -0.15
N VAL A 29 -10.30 -4.38 -0.99
CA VAL A 29 -9.76 -5.07 -2.17
C VAL A 29 -8.30 -5.40 -1.89
N PRO A 30 -7.94 -6.70 -1.77
CA PRO A 30 -6.55 -7.08 -1.55
C PRO A 30 -5.72 -6.93 -2.82
N PHE A 31 -4.47 -6.59 -2.64
CA PHE A 31 -3.49 -6.56 -3.72
C PHE A 31 -2.10 -6.83 -3.17
N ASP A 32 -1.22 -7.30 -4.04
CA ASP A 32 0.15 -7.62 -3.68
C ASP A 32 1.12 -6.76 -4.47
N ILE A 33 2.23 -6.42 -3.85
CA ILE A 33 3.39 -5.84 -4.51
C ILE A 33 4.49 -6.88 -4.46
N SER A 34 4.93 -7.36 -5.63
CA SER A 34 5.97 -8.37 -5.70
C SER A 34 7.34 -7.73 -5.80
N LEU A 35 8.18 -8.01 -4.81
CA LEU A 35 9.58 -7.62 -4.83
C LEU A 35 10.34 -8.67 -5.63
N GLN A 36 11.13 -8.21 -6.59
CA GLN A 36 11.89 -9.08 -7.51
C GLN A 36 13.36 -9.13 -7.11
N ASN A 37 14.01 -10.24 -7.41
CA ASN A 37 15.45 -10.41 -7.20
C ASN A 37 15.91 -10.13 -5.77
N CYS A 38 15.15 -10.60 -4.79
CA CYS A 38 15.52 -10.47 -3.39
C CYS A 38 16.71 -11.37 -3.10
N VAL A 39 17.86 -10.77 -2.79
CA VAL A 39 19.09 -11.45 -2.41
C VAL A 39 19.53 -10.90 -1.07
N ARG A 40 19.59 -11.76 -0.06
CA ARG A 40 20.03 -11.38 1.30
C ARG A 40 19.18 -10.29 1.92
N VAL A 41 17.90 -10.29 1.59
CA VAL A 41 16.93 -9.32 2.11
C VAL A 41 16.13 -9.98 3.23
N THR A 42 16.26 -9.47 4.45
CA THR A 42 15.56 -9.99 5.62
C THR A 42 14.47 -9.04 6.07
N ASN A 43 14.83 -7.80 6.34
CA ASN A 43 13.87 -6.77 6.78
C ASN A 43 13.45 -5.92 5.60
N ILE A 44 12.15 -5.66 5.52
CA ILE A 44 11.56 -4.88 4.45
C ILE A 44 10.70 -3.81 5.08
N GLU A 45 10.93 -2.56 4.70
CA GLU A 45 10.13 -1.43 5.18
C GLU A 45 9.50 -0.72 3.99
N THR A 46 8.21 -0.41 4.10
CA THR A 46 7.45 0.23 3.03
C THR A 46 6.76 1.48 3.56
N LYS A 47 6.89 2.56 2.82
CA LYS A 47 6.18 3.83 3.06
C LYS A 47 5.35 4.18 1.85
N LEU A 48 4.31 4.97 2.07
CA LEU A 48 3.40 5.40 1.02
C LEU A 48 3.60 6.89 0.74
N VAL A 49 3.71 7.23 -0.54
CA VAL A 49 3.85 8.63 -0.98
C VAL A 49 2.80 8.90 -2.05
N SER A 50 2.12 10.03 -1.94
CA SER A 50 1.16 10.47 -2.94
C SER A 50 1.15 11.99 -3.05
N THR A 51 0.85 12.49 -4.23
CA THR A 51 0.68 13.93 -4.47
C THR A 51 -0.72 14.41 -4.15
N LYS A 52 -1.68 13.51 -3.97
CA LYS A 52 -3.06 13.84 -3.67
C LYS A 52 -3.57 12.97 -2.52
N VAL A 53 -3.99 13.63 -1.46
CA VAL A 53 -4.57 12.96 -0.28
C VAL A 53 -5.98 13.51 -0.02
N GLY A 54 -6.70 12.85 0.87
CA GLY A 54 -8.02 13.31 1.27
C GLY A 54 -7.98 14.71 1.86
N THR A 55 -9.03 15.49 1.63
CA THR A 55 -9.09 16.90 2.08
C THR A 55 -9.30 17.00 3.58
N GLU A 56 -10.24 16.24 4.14
CA GLU A 56 -10.46 16.19 5.58
C GLU A 56 -9.69 15.06 6.23
N ASN A 57 -9.58 13.91 5.57
CA ASN A 57 -8.85 12.76 6.09
C ASN A 57 -7.58 12.52 5.28
N GLY A 58 -6.46 13.03 5.78
CA GLY A 58 -5.15 12.88 5.14
C GLY A 58 -4.59 11.46 5.15
N GLN A 59 -5.27 10.50 5.79
CA GLN A 59 -4.89 9.09 5.72
C GLN A 59 -5.33 8.44 4.41
N LEU A 60 -6.23 9.07 3.67
CA LEU A 60 -6.76 8.56 2.42
C LEU A 60 -5.97 9.09 1.22
N LEU A 61 -5.88 8.27 0.18
CA LEU A 61 -5.48 8.74 -1.13
C LEU A 61 -6.66 9.47 -1.77
N GLY A 62 -6.42 10.68 -2.25
CA GLY A 62 -7.46 11.51 -2.85
C GLY A 62 -7.70 11.19 -4.32
N ASN A 63 -8.85 11.63 -4.84
CA ASN A 63 -9.18 11.50 -6.24
C ASN A 63 -8.30 12.44 -7.08
N THR A 64 -7.54 11.90 -8.03
CA THR A 64 -6.72 12.71 -8.93
C THR A 64 -7.52 13.29 -10.09
N LEU A 65 -8.72 12.76 -10.32
CA LEU A 65 -9.62 13.31 -11.35
C LEU A 65 -10.30 14.57 -10.85
N THR A 66 -10.57 15.47 -11.78
CA THR A 66 -11.25 16.75 -11.49
C THR A 66 -12.37 16.95 -12.50
N GLY A 67 -13.26 17.91 -12.22
CA GLY A 67 -14.38 18.24 -13.09
C GLY A 67 -15.69 17.62 -12.63
N ASN A 68 -16.71 17.74 -13.48
CA ASN A 68 -18.07 17.35 -13.12
C ASN A 68 -18.28 15.83 -13.02
N ASP A 69 -17.45 15.06 -13.71
CA ASP A 69 -17.55 13.59 -13.72
C ASP A 69 -16.71 12.93 -12.62
N ALA A 70 -15.96 13.71 -11.86
CA ALA A 70 -15.13 13.19 -10.78
C ALA A 70 -15.95 12.96 -9.52
N ALA A 71 -15.79 11.81 -8.89
CA ALA A 71 -16.37 11.54 -7.57
C ALA A 71 -15.78 12.50 -6.53
N LYS A 72 -16.59 12.92 -5.58
CA LYS A 72 -16.20 13.83 -4.49
C LYS A 72 -16.52 13.23 -3.14
N GLY A 73 -15.77 13.66 -2.14
CA GLY A 73 -15.97 13.20 -0.76
C GLY A 73 -15.54 11.76 -0.51
N VAL A 74 -14.72 11.22 -1.39
CA VAL A 74 -14.25 9.82 -1.34
C VAL A 74 -12.73 9.77 -1.42
N GLY A 75 -12.15 8.83 -0.71
CA GLY A 75 -10.74 8.50 -0.81
C GLY A 75 -10.52 7.00 -0.66
N VAL A 76 -9.27 6.58 -0.78
CA VAL A 76 -8.88 5.19 -0.61
C VAL A 76 -7.95 5.06 0.59
N LEU A 77 -8.32 4.19 1.52
CA LEU A 77 -7.48 3.80 2.63
C LEU A 77 -6.60 2.63 2.20
N ILE A 78 -5.30 2.77 2.36
CA ILE A 78 -4.34 1.70 2.12
C ILE A 78 -3.94 1.12 3.47
N GLU A 79 -4.04 -0.20 3.60
CA GLU A 79 -3.65 -0.92 4.79
C GLU A 79 -2.67 -2.02 4.43
N GLY A 80 -1.65 -2.18 5.27
CA GLY A 80 -0.75 -3.32 5.19
C GLY A 80 -1.32 -4.46 6.02
N LEU A 81 -1.38 -5.66 5.45
CA LEU A 81 -1.89 -6.83 6.15
C LEU A 81 -0.93 -7.27 7.24
N ALA A 82 -1.44 -7.99 8.23
CA ALA A 82 -0.63 -8.45 9.35
C ALA A 82 0.55 -9.31 8.89
N THR A 83 1.72 -9.07 9.48
CA THR A 83 2.94 -9.83 9.24
C THR A 83 3.54 -10.27 10.57
N SER A 84 4.68 -10.97 10.50
CA SER A 84 5.44 -11.33 11.72
C SER A 84 6.03 -10.11 12.43
N LYS A 85 6.10 -8.95 11.73
CA LYS A 85 6.71 -7.72 12.27
C LYS A 85 5.69 -6.68 12.70
N ASN A 86 4.51 -6.69 12.13
CA ASN A 86 3.44 -5.81 12.60
C ASN A 86 2.03 -6.36 12.36
N PRO A 87 1.06 -5.86 13.16
CA PRO A 87 -0.34 -6.16 12.91
C PRO A 87 -0.86 -5.44 11.66
N LEU A 88 -2.11 -5.70 11.29
CA LEU A 88 -2.80 -4.90 10.27
C LEU A 88 -2.69 -3.43 10.65
N MET A 89 -2.25 -2.61 9.71
CA MET A 89 -2.05 -1.18 9.97
C MET A 89 -2.43 -0.31 8.79
N THR A 90 -2.90 0.89 9.09
CA THR A 90 -3.09 1.91 8.05
C THR A 90 -1.74 2.45 7.61
N LEU A 91 -1.51 2.44 6.31
CA LEU A 91 -0.32 3.05 5.72
C LEU A 91 -0.67 4.48 5.30
N LYS A 92 -0.28 5.45 6.11
CA LYS A 92 -0.59 6.86 5.88
C LYS A 92 0.31 7.44 4.81
N PRO A 93 -0.26 8.07 3.77
CA PRO A 93 0.56 8.70 2.75
C PRO A 93 1.37 9.87 3.31
N ASN A 94 2.58 10.01 2.82
CA ASN A 94 3.49 11.13 3.15
C ASN A 94 3.86 11.25 4.64
N ASP A 95 3.72 10.17 5.39
CA ASP A 95 4.09 10.13 6.81
C ASP A 95 5.31 9.23 7.00
N SER A 96 6.43 9.83 7.35
CA SER A 96 7.70 9.11 7.55
C SER A 96 7.66 8.14 8.72
N ASN A 97 6.70 8.29 9.62
CA ASN A 97 6.52 7.41 10.76
C ASN A 97 5.56 6.25 10.47
N SER A 98 4.84 6.31 9.36
CA SER A 98 3.92 5.23 8.96
C SER A 98 4.67 4.25 8.07
N VAL A 99 5.25 3.25 8.69
CA VAL A 99 6.11 2.26 8.05
C VAL A 99 5.52 0.88 8.22
N TYR A 100 5.23 0.24 7.09
CA TYR A 100 4.82 -1.17 7.07
C TYR A 100 6.08 -2.03 7.06
N LYS A 101 6.18 -2.93 8.01
CA LYS A 101 7.36 -3.78 8.18
C LYS A 101 7.02 -5.23 7.90
N ASP A 102 7.90 -5.87 7.15
CA ASP A 102 7.82 -7.29 6.90
C ASP A 102 9.17 -7.95 7.09
N TYR A 103 9.17 -9.25 7.16
CA TYR A 103 10.36 -10.04 7.45
C TYR A 103 10.36 -11.31 6.62
N ASP A 104 11.40 -11.47 5.82
CA ASP A 104 11.60 -12.69 5.05
C ASP A 104 12.73 -13.52 5.69
N PRO A 105 12.40 -14.62 6.36
CA PRO A 105 13.42 -15.45 7.03
C PRO A 105 14.40 -16.07 6.04
N ARG A 106 14.05 -16.17 4.76
CA ARG A 106 14.93 -16.74 3.74
C ARG A 106 16.15 -15.87 3.46
N GLY A 107 16.06 -14.56 3.79
CA GLY A 107 17.17 -13.64 3.66
C GLY A 107 18.13 -13.64 4.83
N LYS A 108 17.79 -14.36 5.88
CA LYS A 108 18.64 -14.43 7.08
C LYS A 108 19.82 -15.36 6.81
N ASP A 109 21.01 -14.85 7.16
CA ASP A 109 22.21 -15.68 7.12
C ASP A 109 22.06 -16.87 8.08
N ASP A 110 22.31 -18.04 7.57
CA ASP A 110 22.44 -19.21 8.41
C ASP A 110 23.78 -19.10 9.15
N THR A 111 23.74 -19.19 10.44
CA THR A 111 24.88 -18.91 11.31
C THR A 111 26.08 -19.85 11.13
N THR A 112 26.01 -20.80 10.22
CA THR A 112 27.04 -21.83 10.04
C THR A 112 27.99 -21.59 8.86
N GLY A 113 27.87 -20.52 8.13
CA GLY A 113 28.81 -20.30 7.03
C GLY A 113 28.55 -19.12 6.11
N GLY A 114 27.66 -18.21 6.49
CA GLY A 114 27.35 -17.07 5.65
C GLY A 114 26.52 -17.40 4.43
N VAL A 115 25.81 -18.50 4.45
CA VAL A 115 24.91 -18.91 3.39
C VAL A 115 23.50 -18.37 3.67
N TYR A 116 22.90 -17.73 2.70
CA TYR A 116 21.54 -17.21 2.81
C TYR A 116 20.58 -18.26 2.25
N PRO A 117 19.79 -18.92 3.12
CA PRO A 117 18.89 -19.95 2.63
C PRO A 117 17.84 -19.34 1.70
N ASP A 118 17.63 -19.98 0.57
CA ASP A 118 16.58 -19.65 -0.41
C ASP A 118 16.63 -18.25 -1.05
N GLN A 119 17.60 -17.41 -0.72
CA GLN A 119 17.76 -16.09 -1.35
C GLN A 119 19.13 -15.88 -2.00
N ASP A 120 19.93 -16.92 -2.10
CA ASP A 120 21.29 -16.78 -2.66
C ASP A 120 21.26 -16.49 -4.16
N THR A 121 20.21 -16.91 -4.85
CA THR A 121 20.07 -16.76 -6.30
C THR A 121 19.07 -15.68 -6.74
N GLY A 122 18.52 -14.92 -5.78
CA GLY A 122 17.48 -13.95 -6.07
C GLY A 122 16.09 -14.57 -6.19
N ILE A 123 15.17 -14.14 -5.37
CA ILE A 123 13.80 -14.66 -5.33
C ILE A 123 12.78 -13.53 -5.36
N THR A 124 11.53 -13.90 -5.54
CA THR A 124 10.39 -12.98 -5.45
C THR A 124 9.78 -13.05 -4.07
N TYR A 125 9.45 -11.90 -3.51
CA TYR A 125 8.76 -11.80 -2.22
C TYR A 125 7.53 -10.89 -2.34
N PRO A 126 6.32 -11.38 -2.03
CA PRO A 126 5.11 -10.56 -2.10
C PRO A 126 4.90 -9.76 -0.82
N LEU A 127 4.54 -8.49 -0.97
CA LEU A 127 4.01 -7.67 0.12
C LEU A 127 2.50 -7.59 -0.04
N HIS A 128 1.77 -7.79 1.05
CA HIS A 128 0.31 -7.89 1.03
C HIS A 128 -0.35 -6.64 1.59
N PHE A 129 -1.20 -6.02 0.78
CA PHE A 129 -1.95 -4.82 1.14
C PHE A 129 -3.42 -4.97 0.80
N GLN A 130 -4.22 -4.05 1.28
CA GLN A 130 -5.60 -3.90 0.85
C GLN A 130 -5.97 -2.44 0.71
N ALA A 131 -6.91 -2.16 -0.18
CA ALA A 131 -7.42 -0.83 -0.46
C ALA A 131 -8.92 -0.79 -0.23
N THR A 132 -9.40 0.24 0.45
CA THR A 132 -10.82 0.38 0.79
C THR A 132 -11.29 1.79 0.46
N LEU A 133 -12.41 1.91 -0.27
CA LEU A 133 -13.06 3.20 -0.48
C LEU A 133 -13.70 3.68 0.81
N LYS A 134 -13.45 4.93 1.17
CA LYS A 134 -13.96 5.55 2.39
C LYS A 134 -14.47 6.96 2.10
N GLN A 135 -15.42 7.40 2.91
CA GLN A 135 -15.80 8.81 2.90
C GLN A 135 -14.65 9.66 3.42
N ASP A 136 -14.39 10.76 2.76
CA ASP A 136 -13.34 11.72 3.16
C ASP A 136 -13.90 12.61 4.28
N GLY A 137 -13.70 12.17 5.53
CA GLY A 137 -14.23 12.87 6.70
C GLY A 137 -15.73 12.97 6.66
N THR A 138 -16.24 14.20 6.67
CA THR A 138 -17.68 14.50 6.61
C THR A 138 -18.11 15.11 5.27
N ILE A 139 -17.21 15.19 4.30
CA ILE A 139 -17.52 15.73 2.98
C ILE A 139 -18.59 14.86 2.32
N PRO A 140 -19.69 15.46 1.81
CA PRO A 140 -20.73 14.68 1.14
C PRO A 140 -20.16 13.91 -0.07
N ILE A 141 -20.56 12.65 -0.20
CA ILE A 141 -20.13 11.82 -1.32
C ILE A 141 -20.96 12.17 -2.54
N GLU A 142 -20.29 12.53 -3.62
CA GLU A 142 -20.91 12.75 -4.93
C GLU A 142 -20.43 11.69 -5.91
N ALA A 143 -21.38 11.11 -6.62
CA ALA A 143 -21.10 10.07 -7.61
C ALA A 143 -20.20 10.59 -8.73
N GLY A 144 -19.37 9.71 -9.26
CA GLY A 144 -18.45 10.02 -10.34
C GLY A 144 -17.32 9.01 -10.44
N GLU A 145 -16.36 9.34 -11.27
CA GLU A 145 -15.19 8.51 -11.48
C GLU A 145 -14.13 8.78 -10.41
N PHE A 146 -13.44 7.73 -9.98
CA PHE A 146 -12.38 7.80 -8.98
C PHE A 146 -11.10 7.18 -9.50
N LYS A 147 -10.00 7.90 -9.34
CA LYS A 147 -8.66 7.37 -9.59
C LYS A 147 -7.69 7.98 -8.58
N ALA A 148 -7.01 7.14 -7.85
CA ALA A 148 -5.93 7.55 -6.97
C ALA A 148 -4.61 6.98 -7.43
N THR A 149 -3.53 7.70 -7.19
CA THR A 149 -2.18 7.26 -7.51
C THR A 149 -1.30 7.37 -6.28
N SER A 150 -0.37 6.45 -6.14
CA SER A 150 0.59 6.47 -5.05
C SER A 150 1.86 5.77 -5.46
N THR A 151 2.92 6.02 -4.69
CA THR A 151 4.19 5.33 -4.83
C THR A 151 4.48 4.62 -3.51
N PHE A 152 4.81 3.34 -3.59
CA PHE A 152 5.27 2.57 -2.45
C PHE A 152 6.80 2.61 -2.46
N GLN A 153 7.38 3.25 -1.44
CA GLN A 153 8.82 3.31 -1.27
C GLN A 153 9.26 2.15 -0.40
N VAL A 154 10.03 1.25 -0.96
CA VAL A 154 10.50 0.04 -0.29
C VAL A 154 11.98 0.19 0.02
N THR A 155 12.36 -0.07 1.27
CA THR A 155 13.75 -0.07 1.70
C THR A 155 14.08 -1.39 2.40
N TYR A 156 15.35 -1.75 2.39
CA TYR A 156 15.87 -2.99 2.97
C TYR A 156 16.92 -2.62 4.01
N PRO A 157 16.50 -2.28 5.22
CA PRO A 157 17.45 -1.92 6.28
C PRO A 157 18.31 -3.09 6.76
#